data_796264d99c8b3aaff3656f727fd16d58
#
_entry.id   796264d99c8b3aaff3656f727fd16d58
#
_cell.length_a   1.000
_cell.length_b   1.000
_cell.length_c   1.000
_cell.angle_alpha   90.00
_cell.angle_beta   90.00
_cell.angle_gamma   90.00
#
_symmetry.space_group_name_H-M   'P 1'
#
loop_
_entity.id
_entity.type
_entity.pdbx_description
1 polymer ?
#
loop_
_entity_poly.entity_id
_entity_poly.type
_entity_poly.pdbx_seq_one_letter_code
_entity_poly.pdbx_strand_id
1 'polypeptide(L)'
;YGAAGATFGAAPGAFVGIFVLIIFFFMTKSWRQELAARQDKKIKPLGTLSILKRLMVLAVPVSLANIMLPIVSNIDLLIVPRRLGVAGFSIEESTTLFGYLTGMATALVNMPTIVTASLAASLVPVISEAVTQKKEGAVLSRTNTAMRLANLITIPSFVGMCVIATPISAMLYAIPDAGPCIAVMSFGVFLLGVQQVTTGVLQGMGKTAIPFLNMVASAGVKVILSWNLTALSSWGGFG
;
A
#
# COMPACT_ATOMS: atom_id res chain seq x y z
N TYR A 1 -2.71 -25.50 -14.90
CA TYR A 1 -1.32 -25.77 -14.53
C TYR A 1 -0.42 -24.51 -14.67
N GLY A 2 -0.64 -23.62 -15.66
CA GLY A 2 0.17 -22.41 -15.86
C GLY A 2 0.12 -21.42 -14.69
N ALA A 3 -1.08 -21.15 -14.14
CA ALA A 3 -1.24 -20.24 -12.99
C ALA A 3 -0.59 -20.79 -11.72
N ALA A 4 -0.60 -22.11 -11.50
CA ALA A 4 0.05 -22.74 -10.38
C ALA A 4 1.59 -22.64 -10.47
N GLY A 5 2.14 -22.72 -11.70
CA GLY A 5 3.59 -22.53 -11.93
C GLY A 5 4.05 -21.09 -11.63
N ALA A 6 3.25 -20.09 -12.00
CA ALA A 6 3.56 -18.69 -11.72
C ALA A 6 3.57 -18.37 -10.21
N THR A 7 2.61 -18.94 -9.46
CA THR A 7 2.57 -18.75 -7.99
C THR A 7 3.66 -19.53 -7.27
N PHE A 8 4.06 -20.70 -7.81
CA PHE A 8 5.15 -21.49 -7.23
C PHE A 8 6.50 -20.76 -7.28
N GLY A 9 6.73 -19.90 -8.28
CA GLY A 9 7.94 -19.08 -8.39
C GLY A 9 8.17 -18.12 -7.22
N ALA A 10 7.11 -17.70 -6.52
CA ALA A 10 7.21 -16.82 -5.35
C ALA A 10 7.86 -17.50 -4.14
N ALA A 11 7.66 -18.80 -3.95
CA ALA A 11 8.24 -19.55 -2.82
C ALA A 11 9.77 -19.65 -2.89
N PRO A 12 10.40 -20.08 -4.01
CA PRO A 12 11.86 -20.03 -4.15
C PRO A 12 12.44 -18.63 -3.98
N GLY A 13 11.75 -17.58 -4.49
CA GLY A 13 12.17 -16.20 -4.31
C GLY A 13 12.24 -15.79 -2.83
N ALA A 14 11.26 -16.18 -2.02
CA ALA A 14 11.27 -15.94 -0.59
C ALA A 14 12.43 -16.69 0.13
N PHE A 15 12.71 -17.94 -0.26
CA PHE A 15 13.83 -18.70 0.29
C PHE A 15 15.17 -18.06 -0.04
N VAL A 16 15.38 -17.61 -1.28
CA VAL A 16 16.61 -16.89 -1.68
C VAL A 16 16.74 -15.60 -0.89
N GLY A 17 15.64 -14.85 -0.69
CA GLY A 17 15.63 -13.64 0.13
C GLY A 17 16.06 -13.90 1.58
N ILE A 18 15.54 -14.95 2.21
CA ILE A 18 15.94 -15.36 3.57
C ILE A 18 17.42 -15.74 3.59
N PHE A 19 17.90 -16.49 2.62
CA PHE A 19 19.29 -16.91 2.53
C PHE A 19 20.25 -15.73 2.41
N VAL A 20 19.93 -14.76 1.55
CA VAL A 20 20.68 -13.49 1.42
C VAL A 20 20.71 -12.72 2.73
N LEU A 21 19.57 -12.61 3.43
CA LEU A 21 19.52 -11.93 4.72
C LEU A 21 20.37 -12.64 5.79
N ILE A 22 20.37 -13.96 5.80
CA ILE A 22 21.20 -14.77 6.72
C ILE A 22 22.69 -14.52 6.43
N ILE A 23 23.11 -14.54 5.16
CA ILE A 23 24.49 -14.24 4.77
C ILE A 23 24.86 -12.83 5.24
N PHE A 24 24.02 -11.85 4.94
CA PHE A 24 24.26 -10.45 5.34
C PHE A 24 24.33 -10.30 6.87
N PHE A 25 23.48 -11.03 7.60
CA PHE A 25 23.53 -11.06 9.06
C PHE A 25 24.87 -11.58 9.60
N PHE A 26 25.45 -12.62 9.00
CA PHE A 26 26.74 -13.14 9.39
C PHE A 26 27.90 -12.23 8.94
N MET A 27 27.84 -11.67 7.75
CA MET A 27 28.86 -10.72 7.27
C MET A 27 28.95 -9.46 8.12
N THR A 28 27.82 -8.98 8.67
CA THR A 28 27.74 -7.77 9.49
C THR A 28 28.05 -8.04 10.98
N LYS A 29 28.43 -9.26 11.34
CA LYS A 29 28.71 -9.65 12.74
C LYS A 29 29.78 -8.80 13.38
N SER A 30 30.89 -8.55 12.70
CA SER A 30 32.02 -7.75 13.18
C SER A 30 31.61 -6.31 13.47
N TRP A 31 30.90 -5.66 12.55
CA TRP A 31 30.39 -4.31 12.71
C TRP A 31 29.39 -4.18 13.88
N ARG A 32 28.51 -5.16 14.06
CA ARG A 32 27.56 -5.20 15.20
C ARG A 32 28.27 -5.38 16.54
N GLN A 33 29.34 -6.16 16.58
CA GLN A 33 30.15 -6.34 17.79
C GLN A 33 30.88 -5.04 18.16
N GLU A 34 31.38 -4.32 17.17
CA GLU A 34 32.03 -3.01 17.38
C GLU A 34 31.02 -1.96 17.90
N LEU A 35 29.79 -1.91 17.35
CA LEU A 35 28.72 -1.06 17.86
C LEU A 35 28.30 -1.43 19.29
N ALA A 36 28.21 -2.72 19.57
CA ALA A 36 27.91 -3.20 20.94
C ALA A 36 29.02 -2.86 21.95
N ALA A 37 30.29 -2.89 21.51
CA ALA A 37 31.43 -2.51 22.34
C ALA A 37 31.48 -1.00 22.65
N ARG A 38 30.92 -0.15 21.77
CA ARG A 38 30.79 1.30 21.97
C ARG A 38 29.60 1.69 22.85
N GLN A 39 28.74 0.73 23.19
CA GLN A 39 27.58 0.98 24.03
C GLN A 39 28.01 1.30 25.49
N ASP A 40 27.44 2.36 26.04
CA ASP A 40 27.70 2.75 27.43
C ASP A 40 27.21 1.66 28.40
N LYS A 41 28.12 1.04 29.14
CA LYS A 41 27.87 -0.06 30.08
C LYS A 41 26.87 0.29 31.19
N LYS A 42 26.48 1.55 31.34
CA LYS A 42 25.52 2.03 32.34
C LYS A 42 24.06 1.78 31.92
N ILE A 43 23.80 1.43 30.66
CA ILE A 43 22.44 1.18 30.17
C ILE A 43 22.07 -0.26 30.54
N LYS A 44 21.12 -0.44 31.46
CA LYS A 44 20.59 -1.78 31.78
C LYS A 44 19.94 -2.40 30.56
N PRO A 45 20.34 -3.61 30.15
CA PRO A 45 19.69 -4.29 29.02
C PRO A 45 18.22 -4.52 29.34
N LEU A 46 17.34 -4.16 28.41
CA LEU A 46 15.93 -4.46 28.49
C LEU A 46 15.75 -5.97 28.42
N GLY A 47 14.93 -6.54 29.32
CA GLY A 47 14.61 -7.95 29.27
C GLY A 47 13.99 -8.35 27.90
N THR A 48 14.37 -9.50 27.39
CA THR A 48 13.93 -10.02 26.09
C THR A 48 12.40 -10.00 25.94
N LEU A 49 11.67 -10.34 26.99
CA LEU A 49 10.21 -10.31 27.00
C LEU A 49 9.64 -8.88 26.84
N SER A 50 10.29 -7.89 27.44
CA SER A 50 9.90 -6.48 27.32
C SER A 50 10.12 -5.97 25.90
N ILE A 51 11.22 -6.37 25.27
CA ILE A 51 11.52 -6.04 23.86
C ILE A 51 10.48 -6.71 22.96
N LEU A 52 10.21 -8.00 23.15
CA LEU A 52 9.22 -8.74 22.37
C LEU A 52 7.83 -8.12 22.50
N LYS A 53 7.39 -7.76 23.71
CA LYS A 53 6.11 -7.10 23.92
C LYS A 53 6.02 -5.76 23.16
N ARG A 54 7.07 -4.95 23.20
CA ARG A 54 7.11 -3.66 22.45
C ARG A 54 7.06 -3.89 20.94
N LEU A 55 7.79 -4.88 20.43
CA LEU A 55 7.77 -5.25 19.03
C LEU A 55 6.37 -5.73 18.60
N MET A 56 5.72 -6.57 19.40
CA MET A 56 4.37 -7.07 19.11
C MET A 56 3.33 -5.95 19.10
N VAL A 57 3.39 -5.01 20.03
CA VAL A 57 2.47 -3.85 20.06
C VAL A 57 2.58 -2.98 18.79
N LEU A 58 3.77 -2.88 18.21
CA LEU A 58 3.98 -2.14 16.96
C LEU A 58 3.69 -3.00 15.72
N ALA A 59 4.13 -4.25 15.71
CA ALA A 59 4.05 -5.13 14.55
C ALA A 59 2.63 -5.61 14.27
N VAL A 60 1.85 -5.97 15.30
CA VAL A 60 0.50 -6.52 15.12
C VAL A 60 -0.44 -5.55 14.38
N PRO A 61 -0.58 -4.28 14.76
CA PRO A 61 -1.45 -3.36 14.03
C PRO A 61 -0.99 -3.15 12.57
N VAL A 62 0.32 -3.07 12.32
CA VAL A 62 0.87 -2.92 10.96
C VAL A 62 0.59 -4.15 10.11
N SER A 63 0.79 -5.35 10.68
CA SER A 63 0.50 -6.60 9.98
C SER A 63 -0.99 -6.75 9.66
N LEU A 64 -1.86 -6.43 10.63
CA LEU A 64 -3.30 -6.46 10.42
C LEU A 64 -3.73 -5.45 9.35
N ALA A 65 -3.16 -4.25 9.33
CA ALA A 65 -3.41 -3.26 8.28
C ALA A 65 -3.04 -3.82 6.89
N ASN A 66 -1.87 -4.45 6.76
CA ASN A 66 -1.42 -5.02 5.49
C ASN A 66 -2.29 -6.20 5.02
N ILE A 67 -2.87 -6.98 5.92
CA ILE A 67 -3.79 -8.08 5.60
C ILE A 67 -5.16 -7.55 5.11
N MET A 68 -5.56 -6.35 5.52
CA MET A 68 -6.85 -5.78 5.10
C MET A 68 -6.95 -5.58 3.59
N LEU A 69 -5.87 -5.18 2.91
CA LEU A 69 -5.88 -5.00 1.44
C LEU A 69 -6.24 -6.28 0.68
N PRO A 70 -5.56 -7.42 0.89
CA PRO A 70 -5.96 -8.69 0.28
C PRO A 70 -7.40 -9.12 0.63
N ILE A 71 -7.84 -8.90 1.87
CA ILE A 71 -9.21 -9.23 2.28
C ILE A 71 -10.22 -8.42 1.46
N VAL A 72 -10.03 -7.10 1.36
CA VAL A 72 -10.91 -6.22 0.59
C VAL A 72 -10.92 -6.60 -0.88
N SER A 73 -9.76 -6.91 -1.47
CA SER A 73 -9.66 -7.35 -2.86
C SER A 73 -10.41 -8.67 -3.13
N ASN A 74 -10.36 -9.62 -2.18
CA ASN A 74 -11.15 -10.86 -2.28
C ASN A 74 -12.66 -10.60 -2.13
N ILE A 75 -13.06 -9.65 -1.29
CA ILE A 75 -14.46 -9.24 -1.17
C ILE A 75 -14.94 -8.60 -2.47
N ASP A 76 -14.14 -7.75 -3.11
CA ASP A 76 -14.46 -7.15 -4.41
C ASP A 76 -14.67 -8.21 -5.49
N LEU A 77 -13.82 -9.22 -5.53
CA LEU A 77 -13.94 -10.35 -6.49
C LEU A 77 -15.29 -11.06 -6.38
N LEU A 78 -15.87 -11.12 -5.18
CA LEU A 78 -17.15 -11.75 -4.93
C LEU A 78 -18.34 -10.80 -5.16
N ILE A 79 -18.20 -9.54 -4.77
CA ILE A 79 -19.30 -8.56 -4.79
C ILE A 79 -19.47 -7.95 -6.18
N VAL A 80 -18.39 -7.42 -6.77
CA VAL A 80 -18.49 -6.56 -7.95
C VAL A 80 -19.12 -7.30 -9.15
N PRO A 81 -18.67 -8.50 -9.57
CA PRO A 81 -19.29 -9.20 -10.70
C PRO A 81 -20.75 -9.58 -10.44
N ARG A 82 -21.08 -9.97 -9.21
CA ARG A 82 -22.48 -10.31 -8.86
C ARG A 82 -23.39 -9.10 -8.91
N ARG A 83 -22.94 -7.95 -8.46
CA ARG A 83 -23.74 -6.71 -8.44
C ARG A 83 -23.87 -6.10 -9.83
N LEU A 84 -22.86 -6.24 -10.70
CA LEU A 84 -22.96 -5.89 -12.12
C LEU A 84 -24.01 -6.76 -12.82
N GLY A 85 -24.09 -8.04 -12.50
CA GLY A 85 -25.18 -8.92 -13.00
C GLY A 85 -26.57 -8.44 -12.60
N VAL A 86 -26.74 -7.91 -11.38
CA VAL A 86 -28.00 -7.29 -10.94
C VAL A 86 -28.30 -5.98 -11.70
N ALA A 87 -27.26 -5.24 -12.09
CA ALA A 87 -27.39 -4.03 -12.92
C ALA A 87 -27.74 -4.33 -14.38
N GLY A 88 -27.78 -5.60 -14.80
CA GLY A 88 -28.18 -6.04 -16.14
C GLY A 88 -27.03 -6.44 -17.07
N PHE A 89 -25.80 -6.44 -16.60
CA PHE A 89 -24.62 -6.90 -17.37
C PHE A 89 -24.58 -8.44 -17.41
N SER A 90 -24.14 -8.99 -18.55
CA SER A 90 -23.86 -10.42 -18.66
C SER A 90 -22.66 -10.83 -17.78
N ILE A 91 -22.49 -12.12 -17.53
CA ILE A 91 -21.35 -12.63 -16.76
C ILE A 91 -20.03 -12.28 -17.46
N GLU A 92 -19.98 -12.36 -18.77
CA GLU A 92 -18.81 -12.07 -19.58
C GLU A 92 -18.44 -10.59 -19.51
N GLU A 93 -19.41 -9.70 -19.68
CA GLU A 93 -19.21 -8.25 -19.55
C GLU A 93 -18.78 -7.88 -18.11
N SER A 94 -19.42 -8.44 -17.09
CA SER A 94 -19.09 -8.19 -15.69
C SER A 94 -17.66 -8.60 -15.34
N THR A 95 -17.20 -9.73 -15.84
CA THR A 95 -15.83 -10.21 -15.62
C THR A 95 -14.81 -9.38 -16.38
N THR A 96 -15.15 -8.92 -17.58
CA THR A 96 -14.32 -8.05 -18.41
C THR A 96 -14.14 -6.69 -17.75
N LEU A 97 -15.22 -6.03 -17.33
CA LEU A 97 -15.18 -4.76 -16.60
C LEU A 97 -14.40 -4.86 -15.29
N PHE A 98 -14.59 -5.95 -14.55
CA PHE A 98 -13.80 -6.21 -13.35
C PHE A 98 -12.31 -6.41 -13.65
N GLY A 99 -11.99 -7.04 -14.79
CA GLY A 99 -10.62 -7.17 -15.29
C GLY A 99 -9.98 -5.82 -15.64
N TYR A 100 -10.73 -4.90 -16.25
CA TYR A 100 -10.26 -3.53 -16.51
C TYR A 100 -9.91 -2.79 -15.22
N LEU A 101 -10.77 -2.92 -14.20
CA LEU A 101 -10.59 -2.29 -12.89
C LEU A 101 -9.36 -2.85 -12.16
N THR A 102 -9.33 -4.17 -11.95
CA THR A 102 -8.35 -4.83 -11.07
C THR A 102 -7.03 -5.13 -11.77
N GLY A 103 -7.07 -5.50 -13.05
CA GLY A 103 -5.89 -5.84 -13.83
C GLY A 103 -5.19 -4.61 -14.41
N MET A 104 -5.92 -3.79 -15.15
CA MET A 104 -5.33 -2.71 -15.95
C MET A 104 -5.22 -1.40 -15.16
N ALA A 105 -6.35 -0.88 -14.66
CA ALA A 105 -6.37 0.41 -13.98
C ALA A 105 -5.57 0.38 -12.67
N THR A 106 -5.72 -0.67 -11.86
CA THR A 106 -4.98 -0.82 -10.61
C THR A 106 -3.47 -0.93 -10.85
N ALA A 107 -3.03 -1.63 -11.90
CA ALA A 107 -1.60 -1.74 -12.24
C ALA A 107 -0.99 -0.38 -12.56
N LEU A 108 -1.68 0.44 -13.37
CA LEU A 108 -1.23 1.79 -13.73
C LEU A 108 -1.23 2.74 -12.52
N VAL A 109 -2.27 2.72 -11.71
CA VAL A 109 -2.37 3.54 -10.49
C VAL A 109 -1.26 3.20 -9.50
N ASN A 110 -0.87 1.93 -9.41
CA ASN A 110 0.18 1.50 -8.49
C ASN A 110 1.59 1.98 -8.89
N MET A 111 1.87 2.25 -10.17
CA MET A 111 3.21 2.66 -10.62
C MET A 111 3.72 3.94 -9.92
N PRO A 112 3.01 5.08 -9.93
CA PRO A 112 3.46 6.26 -9.21
C PRO A 112 3.46 6.09 -7.69
N THR A 113 2.57 5.25 -7.16
CA THR A 113 2.44 5.05 -5.72
C THR A 113 3.59 4.24 -5.11
N ILE A 114 4.38 3.48 -5.91
CA ILE A 114 5.61 2.83 -5.46
C ILE A 114 6.61 3.86 -4.92
N VAL A 115 6.72 5.01 -5.58
CA VAL A 115 7.64 6.07 -5.14
C VAL A 115 7.18 6.67 -3.80
N THR A 116 5.89 6.93 -3.65
CA THR A 116 5.35 7.47 -2.38
C THR A 116 5.39 6.43 -1.25
N ALA A 117 5.23 5.15 -1.55
CA ALA A 117 5.42 4.06 -0.58
C ALA A 117 6.88 3.99 -0.08
N SER A 118 7.84 4.11 -0.98
CA SER A 118 9.27 4.15 -0.64
C SER A 118 9.61 5.38 0.22
N LEU A 119 9.04 6.54 -0.13
CA LEU A 119 9.16 7.76 0.66
C LEU A 119 8.58 7.57 2.07
N ALA A 120 7.38 7.01 2.19
CA ALA A 120 6.73 6.72 3.46
C ALA A 120 7.57 5.76 4.33
N ALA A 121 8.11 4.69 3.74
CA ALA A 121 8.97 3.74 4.45
C ALA A 121 10.26 4.40 4.98
N SER A 122 10.89 5.27 4.19
CA SER A 122 12.09 6.02 4.61
C SER A 122 11.79 7.06 5.70
N LEU A 123 10.57 7.55 5.75
CA LEU A 123 10.13 8.55 6.72
C LEU A 123 9.98 7.98 8.14
N VAL A 124 9.63 6.71 8.27
CA VAL A 124 9.40 6.05 9.58
C VAL A 124 10.60 6.21 10.53
N PRO A 125 11.84 5.80 10.19
CA PRO A 125 12.98 5.96 11.11
C PRO A 125 13.31 7.42 11.38
N VAL A 126 13.18 8.30 10.38
CA VAL A 126 13.47 9.72 10.48
C VAL A 126 12.53 10.45 11.45
N ILE A 127 11.24 10.11 11.41
CA ILE A 127 10.23 10.64 12.34
C ILE A 127 10.43 10.04 13.73
N SER A 128 10.71 8.75 13.84
CA SER A 128 10.95 8.09 15.11
C SER A 128 12.14 8.69 15.87
N GLU A 129 13.22 9.03 15.16
CA GLU A 129 14.37 9.74 15.73
C GLU A 129 13.98 11.13 16.24
N ALA A 130 13.28 11.92 15.44
CA ALA A 130 12.84 13.26 15.81
C ALA A 130 11.91 13.25 17.04
N VAL A 131 11.01 12.26 17.13
CA VAL A 131 10.11 12.06 18.27
C VAL A 131 10.89 11.70 19.55
N THR A 132 11.85 10.79 19.45
CA THR A 132 12.67 10.40 20.61
C THR A 132 13.52 11.57 21.12
N GLN A 133 13.98 12.45 20.24
CA GLN A 133 14.70 13.68 20.58
C GLN A 133 13.78 14.83 21.02
N LYS A 134 12.45 14.62 21.07
CA LYS A 134 11.44 15.64 21.42
C LYS A 134 11.51 16.91 20.54
N LYS A 135 11.92 16.75 19.29
CA LYS A 135 12.06 17.85 18.30
C LYS A 135 10.78 17.96 17.45
N GLU A 136 9.72 18.52 18.01
CA GLU A 136 8.43 18.63 17.31
C GLU A 136 8.52 19.42 15.99
N GLY A 137 9.32 20.50 15.97
CA GLY A 137 9.56 21.25 14.74
C GLY A 137 10.21 20.43 13.63
N ALA A 138 11.09 19.48 13.98
CA ALA A 138 11.68 18.56 13.00
C ALA A 138 10.66 17.57 12.46
N VAL A 139 9.76 17.06 13.30
CA VAL A 139 8.66 16.18 12.87
C VAL A 139 7.79 16.89 11.84
N LEU A 140 7.35 18.12 12.14
CA LEU A 140 6.50 18.92 11.26
C LEU A 140 7.22 19.25 9.94
N SER A 141 8.47 19.70 9.99
CA SER A 141 9.28 20.04 8.81
C SER A 141 9.46 18.84 7.88
N ARG A 142 9.79 17.66 8.43
CA ARG A 142 9.98 16.43 7.65
C ARG A 142 8.66 15.91 7.05
N THR A 143 7.57 16.01 7.82
CA THR A 143 6.22 15.68 7.32
C THR A 143 5.83 16.58 6.14
N ASN A 144 6.02 17.89 6.27
CA ASN A 144 5.70 18.84 5.21
C ASN A 144 6.57 18.61 3.97
N THR A 145 7.84 18.32 4.12
CA THR A 145 8.73 18.00 3.01
C THR A 145 8.30 16.73 2.29
N ALA A 146 8.00 15.67 3.03
CA ALA A 146 7.53 14.41 2.47
C ALA A 146 6.19 14.57 1.74
N MET A 147 5.26 15.36 2.30
CA MET A 147 3.97 15.64 1.68
C MET A 147 4.13 16.45 0.40
N ARG A 148 5.03 17.44 0.37
CA ARG A 148 5.34 18.21 -0.85
C ARG A 148 5.93 17.30 -1.94
N LEU A 149 6.86 16.42 -1.59
CA LEU A 149 7.45 15.46 -2.54
C LEU A 149 6.40 14.47 -3.08
N ALA A 150 5.55 13.95 -2.21
CA ALA A 150 4.46 13.06 -2.63
C ALA A 150 3.52 13.77 -3.60
N ASN A 151 3.08 14.99 -3.28
CA ASN A 151 2.20 15.77 -4.15
C ASN A 151 2.84 16.14 -5.48
N LEU A 152 4.14 16.44 -5.48
CA LEU A 152 4.91 16.75 -6.71
C LEU A 152 4.91 15.57 -7.69
N ILE A 153 4.84 14.36 -7.19
CA ILE A 153 4.82 13.14 -8.02
C ILE A 153 3.37 12.75 -8.35
N THR A 154 2.49 12.75 -7.35
CA THR A 154 1.15 12.18 -7.51
C THR A 154 0.20 13.08 -8.27
N ILE A 155 0.30 14.42 -8.13
CA ILE A 155 -0.58 15.34 -8.84
C ILE A 155 -0.34 15.31 -10.37
N PRO A 156 0.89 15.45 -10.88
CA PRO A 156 1.13 15.32 -12.32
C PRO A 156 0.78 13.92 -12.86
N SER A 157 1.06 12.86 -12.08
CA SER A 157 0.73 11.49 -12.46
C SER A 157 -0.77 11.29 -12.58
N PHE A 158 -1.55 11.78 -11.61
CA PHE A 158 -3.01 11.76 -11.63
C PHE A 158 -3.55 12.50 -12.86
N VAL A 159 -3.15 13.77 -13.04
CA VAL A 159 -3.63 14.61 -14.15
C VAL A 159 -3.24 13.99 -15.48
N GLY A 160 -1.98 13.55 -15.62
CA GLY A 160 -1.50 12.89 -16.83
C GLY A 160 -2.32 11.64 -17.17
N MET A 161 -2.45 10.71 -16.20
CA MET A 161 -3.24 9.49 -16.43
C MET A 161 -4.73 9.77 -16.69
N CYS A 162 -5.31 10.79 -16.08
CA CYS A 162 -6.70 11.17 -16.34
C CYS A 162 -6.89 11.65 -17.78
N VAL A 163 -5.99 12.52 -18.28
CA VAL A 163 -6.10 13.13 -19.61
C VAL A 163 -5.80 12.13 -20.74
N ILE A 164 -4.78 11.28 -20.57
CA ILE A 164 -4.33 10.35 -21.60
C ILE A 164 -4.69 8.89 -21.28
N ALA A 165 -5.74 8.65 -20.50
CA ALA A 165 -6.16 7.31 -20.07
C ALA A 165 -6.44 6.36 -21.24
N THR A 166 -7.24 6.81 -22.22
CA THR A 166 -7.59 6.01 -23.41
C THR A 166 -6.38 5.72 -24.31
N PRO A 167 -5.55 6.72 -24.70
CA PRO A 167 -4.30 6.45 -25.41
C PRO A 167 -3.35 5.50 -24.66
N ILE A 168 -3.19 5.63 -23.35
CA ILE A 168 -2.35 4.73 -22.55
C ILE A 168 -2.91 3.31 -22.59
N SER A 169 -4.22 3.17 -22.40
CA SER A 169 -4.89 1.85 -22.44
C SER A 169 -4.74 1.17 -23.79
N ALA A 170 -4.94 1.93 -24.87
CA ALA A 170 -4.76 1.42 -26.23
C ALA A 170 -3.29 1.00 -26.51
N MET A 171 -2.32 1.79 -26.04
CA MET A 171 -0.90 1.54 -26.27
C MET A 171 -0.37 0.35 -25.46
N LEU A 172 -0.75 0.24 -24.19
CA LEU A 172 -0.20 -0.79 -23.29
C LEU A 172 -0.96 -2.10 -23.36
N TYR A 173 -2.28 -2.06 -23.52
CA TYR A 173 -3.14 -3.22 -23.42
C TYR A 173 -3.87 -3.56 -24.73
N ALA A 174 -3.77 -2.67 -25.74
CA ALA A 174 -4.57 -2.77 -27.00
C ALA A 174 -6.09 -2.75 -26.76
N ILE A 175 -6.55 -2.19 -25.63
CA ILE A 175 -7.96 -2.15 -25.22
C ILE A 175 -8.32 -0.70 -24.84
N PRO A 176 -8.80 0.12 -25.79
CA PRO A 176 -9.21 1.50 -25.52
C PRO A 176 -10.34 1.62 -24.49
N ASP A 177 -11.21 0.61 -24.41
CA ASP A 177 -12.42 0.57 -23.59
C ASP A 177 -12.11 0.58 -22.09
N ALA A 178 -10.90 0.21 -21.68
CA ALA A 178 -10.45 0.34 -20.29
C ALA A 178 -10.07 1.78 -19.89
N GLY A 179 -9.95 2.70 -20.86
CA GLY A 179 -9.57 4.11 -20.66
C GLY A 179 -10.41 4.84 -19.61
N PRO A 180 -11.75 4.85 -19.72
CA PRO A 180 -12.62 5.50 -18.72
C PRO A 180 -12.40 5.00 -17.30
N CYS A 181 -12.21 3.69 -17.12
CA CYS A 181 -11.92 3.09 -15.82
C CYS A 181 -10.57 3.60 -15.26
N ILE A 182 -9.54 3.69 -16.10
CA ILE A 182 -8.22 4.23 -15.73
C ILE A 182 -8.34 5.71 -15.36
N ALA A 183 -9.08 6.51 -16.11
CA ALA A 183 -9.27 7.93 -15.85
C ALA A 183 -9.90 8.18 -14.48
N VAL A 184 -10.96 7.47 -14.13
CA VAL A 184 -11.64 7.60 -12.83
C VAL A 184 -10.71 7.13 -11.70
N MET A 185 -10.05 5.98 -11.86
CA MET A 185 -9.14 5.45 -10.85
C MET A 185 -7.86 6.26 -10.67
N SER A 186 -7.45 7.05 -11.66
CA SER A 186 -6.25 7.88 -11.58
C SER A 186 -6.27 8.87 -10.42
N PHE A 187 -7.45 9.36 -10.02
CA PHE A 187 -7.61 10.19 -8.82
C PHE A 187 -7.14 9.48 -7.54
N GLY A 188 -7.26 8.16 -7.52
CA GLY A 188 -6.74 7.32 -6.44
C GLY A 188 -5.23 7.48 -6.21
N VAL A 189 -4.43 7.79 -7.24
CA VAL A 189 -2.98 8.01 -7.11
C VAL A 189 -2.66 9.11 -6.11
N PHE A 190 -3.36 10.24 -6.22
CA PHE A 190 -3.19 11.37 -5.30
C PHE A 190 -3.59 10.99 -3.86
N LEU A 191 -4.77 10.40 -3.70
CA LEU A 191 -5.26 10.00 -2.38
C LEU A 191 -4.38 8.93 -1.71
N LEU A 192 -3.92 7.95 -2.49
CA LEU A 192 -3.00 6.91 -2.00
C LEU A 192 -1.64 7.50 -1.59
N GLY A 193 -1.11 8.45 -2.35
CA GLY A 193 0.13 9.13 -2.00
C GLY A 193 0.04 9.87 -0.65
N VAL A 194 -1.03 10.64 -0.45
CA VAL A 194 -1.30 11.32 0.83
C VAL A 194 -1.46 10.31 1.97
N GLN A 195 -2.22 9.25 1.74
CA GLN A 195 -2.46 8.19 2.73
C GLN A 195 -1.16 7.48 3.11
N GLN A 196 -0.30 7.13 2.15
CA GLN A 196 0.96 6.43 2.41
C GLN A 196 1.91 7.29 3.25
N VAL A 197 2.11 8.56 2.89
CA VAL A 197 2.98 9.48 3.67
C VAL A 197 2.43 9.68 5.08
N THR A 198 1.13 9.93 5.23
CA THR A 198 0.50 10.09 6.55
C THR A 198 0.65 8.82 7.39
N THR A 199 0.49 7.65 6.78
CA THR A 199 0.70 6.35 7.44
C THR A 199 2.16 6.21 7.92
N GLY A 200 3.14 6.55 7.09
CA GLY A 200 4.55 6.53 7.46
C GLY A 200 4.88 7.45 8.65
N VAL A 201 4.32 8.66 8.66
CA VAL A 201 4.47 9.59 9.78
C VAL A 201 3.88 9.01 11.07
N LEU A 202 2.64 8.50 11.02
CA LEU A 202 1.98 7.91 12.19
C LEU A 202 2.71 6.67 12.72
N GLN A 203 3.23 5.84 11.83
CA GLN A 203 4.06 4.69 12.20
C GLN A 203 5.37 5.14 12.86
N GLY A 204 6.04 6.16 12.30
CA GLY A 204 7.24 6.76 12.89
C GLY A 204 7.00 7.39 14.27
N MET A 205 5.80 7.93 14.51
CA MET A 205 5.36 8.41 15.82
C MET A 205 4.98 7.28 16.81
N GLY A 206 5.01 6.01 16.39
CA GLY A 206 4.56 4.87 17.18
C GLY A 206 3.04 4.73 17.28
N LYS A 207 2.26 5.53 16.55
CA LYS A 207 0.78 5.49 16.55
C LYS A 207 0.24 4.55 15.49
N THR A 208 0.71 3.32 15.47
CA THR A 208 0.41 2.31 14.43
C THR A 208 -1.06 1.86 14.40
N ALA A 209 -1.79 2.02 15.50
CA ALA A 209 -3.20 1.66 15.58
C ALA A 209 -4.10 2.60 14.74
N ILE A 210 -3.72 3.87 14.56
CA ILE A 210 -4.53 4.85 13.81
C ILE A 210 -4.64 4.46 12.32
N PRO A 211 -3.54 4.20 11.58
CA PRO A 211 -3.62 3.71 10.21
C PRO A 211 -4.45 2.42 10.08
N PHE A 212 -4.31 1.49 11.01
CA PHE A 212 -5.10 0.27 11.01
C PHE A 212 -6.61 0.55 11.13
N LEU A 213 -7.03 1.38 12.08
CA LEU A 213 -8.43 1.75 12.26
C LEU A 213 -8.99 2.48 11.03
N ASN A 214 -8.20 3.38 10.43
CA ASN A 214 -8.59 4.04 9.18
C ASN A 214 -8.79 3.04 8.04
N MET A 215 -7.91 2.03 7.92
CA MET A 215 -8.06 1.00 6.88
C MET A 215 -9.30 0.13 7.10
N VAL A 216 -9.62 -0.24 8.35
CA VAL A 216 -10.84 -0.98 8.69
C VAL A 216 -12.08 -0.16 8.36
N ALA A 217 -12.10 1.11 8.76
CA ALA A 217 -13.22 2.02 8.45
C ALA A 217 -13.40 2.21 6.94
N SER A 218 -12.31 2.45 6.22
CA SER A 218 -12.32 2.59 4.75
C SER A 218 -12.79 1.32 4.06
N ALA A 219 -12.38 0.14 4.53
CA ALA A 219 -12.83 -1.14 4.01
C ALA A 219 -14.34 -1.33 4.20
N GLY A 220 -14.87 -0.98 5.38
CA GLY A 220 -16.31 -1.02 5.65
C GLY A 220 -17.09 -0.10 4.72
N VAL A 221 -16.68 1.17 4.60
CA VAL A 221 -17.30 2.14 3.69
C VAL A 221 -17.24 1.66 2.24
N LYS A 222 -16.09 1.15 1.80
CA LYS A 222 -15.91 0.63 0.45
C LYS A 222 -16.89 -0.53 0.15
N VAL A 223 -17.01 -1.49 1.05
CA VAL A 223 -17.92 -2.64 0.86
C VAL A 223 -19.38 -2.15 0.74
N ILE A 224 -19.80 -1.22 1.59
CA ILE A 224 -21.16 -0.65 1.56
C ILE A 224 -21.39 0.10 0.24
N LEU A 225 -20.44 0.92 -0.20
CA LEU A 225 -20.55 1.66 -1.46
C LEU A 225 -20.54 0.72 -2.66
N SER A 226 -19.64 -0.24 -2.72
CA SER A 226 -19.58 -1.24 -3.79
C SER A 226 -20.88 -2.03 -3.88
N TRP A 227 -21.45 -2.44 -2.74
CA TRP A 227 -22.71 -3.17 -2.73
C TRP A 227 -23.88 -2.36 -3.30
N ASN A 228 -23.97 -1.08 -2.99
CA ASN A 228 -25.09 -0.22 -3.40
C ASN A 228 -24.88 0.36 -4.81
N LEU A 229 -23.71 0.97 -5.08
CA LEU A 229 -23.48 1.71 -6.31
C LEU A 229 -23.29 0.80 -7.53
N THR A 230 -22.64 -0.35 -7.36
CA THR A 230 -22.42 -1.29 -8.47
C THR A 230 -23.74 -1.94 -8.99
N ALA A 231 -24.79 -1.93 -8.19
CA ALA A 231 -26.10 -2.43 -8.59
C ALA A 231 -26.97 -1.42 -9.35
N LEU A 232 -26.58 -0.15 -9.37
CA LEU A 232 -27.33 0.87 -10.10
C LEU A 232 -26.97 0.80 -11.57
N SER A 233 -27.95 0.51 -12.44
CA SER A 233 -27.72 0.35 -13.90
C SER A 233 -27.11 1.59 -14.55
N SER A 234 -27.42 2.78 -14.04
CA SER A 234 -26.85 4.06 -14.51
C SER A 234 -25.38 4.27 -14.11
N TRP A 235 -24.88 3.56 -13.10
CA TRP A 235 -23.54 3.69 -12.54
C TRP A 235 -22.71 2.42 -12.63
N GLY A 236 -23.33 1.29 -13.05
CA GLY A 236 -22.71 -0.02 -13.07
C GLY A 236 -21.40 -0.10 -13.86
N GLY A 237 -21.26 0.70 -14.92
CA GLY A 237 -20.03 0.79 -15.69
C GLY A 237 -18.91 1.60 -15.03
N PHE A 238 -19.22 2.39 -14.00
CA PHE A 238 -18.26 3.27 -13.29
C PHE A 238 -18.16 2.95 -11.79
N GLY A 239 -19.07 2.19 -11.26
CA GLY A 239 -19.11 1.82 -9.84
C GLY A 239 -18.20 0.70 -9.47
#